data_5b660ef3ff6c84376fd70d82805dc1a8
#
_entry.id   5b660ef3ff6c84376fd70d82805dc1a8
#
_cell.length_a   1.000
_cell.length_b   1.000
_cell.length_c   1.000
_cell.angle_alpha   90.00
_cell.angle_beta   90.00
_cell.angle_gamma   90.00
#
_symmetry.space_group_name_H-M   'P 1'
#
loop_
_entity.id
_entity.type
_entity.pdbx_description
1 polymer ?
#
loop_
_entity_poly.entity_id
_entity_poly.type
_entity_poly.pdbx_seq_one_letter_code
_entity_poly.pdbx_strand_id
1 'polypeptide(L)'
;MTVLPNAEWRTRPGLRRIVAALSADGDTVKIVGGAVRDTLLGLAVSDIDMATPLLPDEVMRRLTAADIKVIPTGIAHGTVTAIASGDHHEITTLRRDVETDGRRATVAFADDWREDAARRDFTINALYADPETGAVDDWFGGLADLAAGRVAFIGDAATRIAEDHLRILRFYRFAARFGRGELDAVSHDAVIAARQSLKSLSRERIADELLKILALPDPRAIVGQMATDGIFEVLLPELDADFAAVFDRLLANETETAVEPASLRRLSALLPADPAIAEQVASRLRLSTRQKKHLAAIARHRSDIVRPARQLAHAIGTDGARDIRLLSGDRASARAAVDALDGWEVPALPLKGGDIVARGVTVGPDVARILKAVEAAWVAEDFPGAARAAELADQMIGRTSD
;
A
#
# COMPACT_ATOMS: atom_id res chain seq x y z
N MET A 1 19.97 -30.38 -4.09
CA MET A 1 20.21 -28.93 -4.26
C MET A 1 19.01 -28.36 -5.04
N THR A 2 18.32 -27.39 -4.48
CA THR A 2 17.15 -26.78 -5.12
C THR A 2 17.63 -25.82 -6.20
N VAL A 3 16.95 -25.83 -7.33
CA VAL A 3 17.25 -24.91 -8.45
C VAL A 3 15.99 -24.11 -8.75
N LEU A 4 16.15 -22.81 -8.96
CA LEU A 4 15.05 -21.93 -9.36
C LEU A 4 14.42 -22.42 -10.67
N PRO A 5 13.08 -22.45 -10.75
CA PRO A 5 12.39 -22.65 -12.01
C PRO A 5 12.82 -21.65 -13.08
N ASN A 6 12.66 -22.02 -14.33
CA ASN A 6 12.83 -21.07 -15.42
C ASN A 6 11.79 -19.94 -15.28
N ALA A 7 12.28 -18.70 -15.23
CA ALA A 7 11.46 -17.51 -15.14
C ALA A 7 11.95 -16.49 -16.17
N GLU A 8 11.02 -15.79 -16.81
CA GLU A 8 11.32 -14.84 -17.88
C GLU A 8 12.33 -13.76 -17.43
N TRP A 9 12.18 -13.26 -16.20
CA TRP A 9 13.05 -12.22 -15.68
C TRP A 9 14.53 -12.64 -15.64
N ARG A 10 14.86 -13.93 -15.45
CA ARG A 10 16.25 -14.45 -15.46
C ARG A 10 16.94 -14.29 -16.82
N THR A 11 16.18 -14.13 -17.89
CA THR A 11 16.70 -14.00 -19.26
C THR A 11 16.74 -12.55 -19.74
N ARG A 12 16.29 -11.58 -18.92
CA ARG A 12 16.30 -10.17 -19.31
C ARG A 12 17.69 -9.68 -19.67
N PRO A 13 17.88 -9.02 -20.83
CA PRO A 13 19.20 -8.59 -21.28
C PRO A 13 19.90 -7.65 -20.28
N GLY A 14 19.16 -6.76 -19.62
CA GLY A 14 19.68 -5.84 -18.62
C GLY A 14 20.29 -6.56 -17.42
N LEU A 15 19.57 -7.54 -16.86
CA LEU A 15 20.03 -8.36 -15.75
C LEU A 15 21.31 -9.13 -16.13
N ARG A 16 21.33 -9.77 -17.29
CA ARG A 16 22.50 -10.54 -17.77
C ARG A 16 23.75 -9.66 -17.94
N ARG A 17 23.59 -8.44 -18.44
CA ARG A 17 24.69 -7.48 -18.54
C ARG A 17 25.24 -7.09 -17.18
N ILE A 18 24.37 -6.84 -16.21
CA ILE A 18 24.76 -6.53 -14.82
C ILE A 18 25.50 -7.71 -14.21
N VAL A 19 24.95 -8.91 -14.30
CA VAL A 19 25.57 -10.13 -13.79
C VAL A 19 26.96 -10.33 -14.41
N ALA A 20 27.08 -10.26 -15.74
CA ALA A 20 28.35 -10.43 -16.43
C ALA A 20 29.39 -9.39 -16.00
N ALA A 21 29.00 -8.12 -15.79
CA ALA A 21 29.90 -7.08 -15.34
C ALA A 21 30.40 -7.29 -13.90
N LEU A 22 29.57 -7.87 -13.03
CA LEU A 22 29.91 -8.08 -11.62
C LEU A 22 30.58 -9.42 -11.35
N SER A 23 30.30 -10.46 -12.17
CA SER A 23 30.81 -11.83 -11.97
C SER A 23 32.09 -12.13 -12.72
N ALA A 24 32.85 -11.11 -13.15
CA ALA A 24 34.07 -11.32 -13.96
C ALA A 24 35.14 -12.21 -13.27
N ASP A 25 35.12 -12.29 -11.94
CA ASP A 25 36.12 -13.01 -11.14
C ASP A 25 35.48 -14.19 -10.33
N GLY A 26 34.34 -14.76 -10.80
CA GLY A 26 33.65 -15.86 -10.15
C GLY A 26 32.46 -15.37 -9.30
N ASP A 27 31.83 -16.22 -8.48
CA ASP A 27 30.57 -16.02 -7.72
C ASP A 27 30.48 -14.72 -6.90
N THR A 28 30.44 -13.60 -7.57
CA THR A 28 30.45 -12.29 -6.94
C THR A 28 29.06 -11.64 -6.81
N VAL A 29 28.02 -12.24 -7.39
CA VAL A 29 26.66 -11.70 -7.31
C VAL A 29 25.62 -12.82 -7.20
N LYS A 30 24.61 -12.64 -6.33
CA LYS A 30 23.45 -13.53 -6.25
C LYS A 30 22.16 -12.74 -6.22
N ILE A 31 21.10 -13.33 -6.77
CA ILE A 31 19.74 -12.83 -6.62
C ILE A 31 19.27 -13.18 -5.20
N VAL A 32 18.52 -12.28 -4.54
CA VAL A 32 18.19 -12.48 -3.14
C VAL A 32 16.72 -12.19 -2.80
N GLY A 33 16.24 -12.82 -1.75
CA GLY A 33 15.00 -12.45 -1.07
C GLY A 33 13.73 -12.64 -1.90
N GLY A 34 13.03 -11.53 -2.15
CA GLY A 34 11.71 -11.55 -2.78
C GLY A 34 11.66 -12.25 -4.13
N ALA A 35 12.62 -11.96 -5.00
CA ALA A 35 12.69 -12.56 -6.34
C ALA A 35 12.86 -14.07 -6.30
N VAL A 36 13.71 -14.58 -5.39
CA VAL A 36 13.92 -16.02 -5.21
C VAL A 36 12.66 -16.69 -4.67
N ARG A 37 12.11 -16.15 -3.58
CA ARG A 37 10.88 -16.66 -2.94
C ARG A 37 9.71 -16.69 -3.90
N ASP A 38 9.41 -15.56 -4.56
CA ASP A 38 8.23 -15.44 -5.42
C ASP A 38 8.36 -16.34 -6.65
N THR A 39 9.59 -16.51 -7.20
CA THR A 39 9.85 -17.47 -8.29
C THR A 39 9.59 -18.92 -7.84
N LEU A 40 10.04 -19.31 -6.65
CA LEU A 40 9.79 -20.66 -6.10
C LEU A 40 8.30 -20.93 -5.90
N LEU A 41 7.51 -19.89 -5.62
CA LEU A 41 6.05 -19.96 -5.47
C LEU A 41 5.29 -19.82 -6.79
N GLY A 42 5.97 -19.60 -7.92
CA GLY A 42 5.32 -19.34 -9.21
C GLY A 42 4.57 -18.01 -9.27
N LEU A 43 4.93 -17.05 -8.42
CA LEU A 43 4.36 -15.71 -8.39
C LEU A 43 5.11 -14.76 -9.34
N ALA A 44 4.43 -13.69 -9.75
CA ALA A 44 5.06 -12.63 -10.52
C ALA A 44 6.14 -11.91 -9.71
N VAL A 45 7.30 -11.69 -10.33
CA VAL A 45 8.44 -10.96 -9.74
C VAL A 45 8.48 -9.56 -10.33
N SER A 46 8.34 -8.54 -9.48
CA SER A 46 8.46 -7.13 -9.87
C SER A 46 9.90 -6.64 -9.77
N ASP A 47 10.50 -6.80 -8.61
CA ASP A 47 11.80 -6.25 -8.28
C ASP A 47 12.84 -7.37 -8.13
N ILE A 48 14.02 -7.15 -8.68
CA ILE A 48 15.11 -8.13 -8.63
C ILE A 48 16.26 -7.50 -7.86
N ASP A 49 16.37 -7.88 -6.59
CA ASP A 49 17.45 -7.47 -5.72
C ASP A 49 18.62 -8.42 -5.85
N MET A 50 19.82 -7.84 -5.85
CA MET A 50 21.08 -8.58 -5.90
C MET A 50 21.93 -8.27 -4.68
N ALA A 51 22.72 -9.24 -4.25
CA ALA A 51 23.74 -9.08 -3.24
C ALA A 51 25.11 -9.46 -3.81
N THR A 52 26.17 -8.82 -3.31
CA THR A 52 27.55 -9.04 -3.75
C THR A 52 28.52 -8.75 -2.62
N PRO A 53 29.66 -9.44 -2.49
CA PRO A 53 30.74 -9.06 -1.58
C PRO A 53 31.51 -7.81 -2.05
N LEU A 54 31.32 -7.37 -3.30
CA LEU A 54 31.98 -6.17 -3.83
C LEU A 54 31.50 -4.93 -3.08
N LEU A 55 32.45 -4.06 -2.72
CA LEU A 55 32.13 -2.74 -2.14
C LEU A 55 31.39 -1.85 -3.15
N PRO A 56 30.58 -0.89 -2.70
CA PRO A 56 29.80 -0.03 -3.60
C PRO A 56 30.62 0.68 -4.68
N ASP A 57 31.81 1.16 -4.33
CA ASP A 57 32.69 1.84 -5.29
C ASP A 57 33.16 0.89 -6.39
N GLU A 58 33.45 -0.37 -6.05
CA GLU A 58 33.85 -1.38 -7.01
C GLU A 58 32.68 -1.81 -7.90
N VAL A 59 31.47 -1.95 -7.32
CA VAL A 59 30.24 -2.17 -8.09
C VAL A 59 30.03 -1.05 -9.10
N MET A 60 30.09 0.20 -8.66
CA MET A 60 29.95 1.37 -9.55
C MET A 60 31.01 1.39 -10.64
N ARG A 61 32.29 1.11 -10.31
CA ARG A 61 33.36 1.05 -11.27
C ARG A 61 33.13 0.02 -12.35
N ARG A 62 32.79 -1.22 -11.99
CA ARG A 62 32.55 -2.33 -12.94
C ARG A 62 31.34 -2.05 -13.83
N LEU A 63 30.24 -1.56 -13.27
CA LEU A 63 29.04 -1.23 -14.05
C LEU A 63 29.30 -0.09 -15.03
N THR A 64 30.01 0.95 -14.60
CA THR A 64 30.39 2.08 -15.48
C THR A 64 31.33 1.61 -16.62
N ALA A 65 32.27 0.72 -16.33
CA ALA A 65 33.17 0.16 -17.34
C ALA A 65 32.40 -0.71 -18.38
N ALA A 66 31.26 -1.27 -18.00
CA ALA A 66 30.34 -2.04 -18.87
C ALA A 66 29.28 -1.18 -19.57
N ASP A 67 29.38 0.16 -19.49
CA ASP A 67 28.41 1.11 -20.03
C ASP A 67 27.00 0.86 -19.47
N ILE A 68 26.91 0.63 -18.16
CA ILE A 68 25.67 0.49 -17.40
C ILE A 68 25.54 1.69 -16.48
N LYS A 69 24.40 2.41 -16.58
CA LYS A 69 24.13 3.55 -15.72
C LYS A 69 23.91 3.07 -14.28
N VAL A 70 24.64 3.70 -13.33
CA VAL A 70 24.52 3.40 -11.90
C VAL A 70 24.22 4.66 -11.11
N ILE A 71 23.34 4.54 -10.09
CA ILE A 71 22.93 5.63 -9.21
C ILE A 71 23.22 5.21 -7.76
N PRO A 72 23.90 6.06 -6.98
CA PRO A 72 24.22 5.81 -5.59
C PRO A 72 23.01 6.07 -4.67
N THR A 73 22.00 5.22 -4.73
CA THR A 73 20.71 5.40 -4.03
C THR A 73 20.79 5.20 -2.52
N GLY A 74 21.80 4.46 -2.03
CA GLY A 74 21.93 4.14 -0.61
C GLY A 74 23.36 3.75 -0.22
N ILE A 75 24.37 4.49 -0.66
CA ILE A 75 25.81 4.16 -0.41
C ILE A 75 26.10 3.94 1.08
N ALA A 76 25.52 4.78 1.97
CA ALA A 76 25.72 4.62 3.41
C ALA A 76 25.23 3.25 3.94
N HIS A 77 24.38 2.56 3.18
CA HIS A 77 23.86 1.23 3.47
C HIS A 77 24.40 0.16 2.52
N GLY A 78 25.36 0.51 1.67
CA GLY A 78 25.96 -0.42 0.73
C GLY A 78 25.13 -0.70 -0.52
N THR A 79 24.09 0.11 -0.82
CA THR A 79 23.19 -0.12 -1.96
C THR A 79 23.42 0.87 -3.09
N VAL A 80 23.48 0.36 -4.31
CA VAL A 80 23.49 1.12 -5.55
C VAL A 80 22.40 0.60 -6.48
N THR A 81 21.85 1.47 -7.33
CA THR A 81 20.85 1.07 -8.33
C THR A 81 21.49 1.09 -9.72
N ALA A 82 21.49 -0.05 -10.38
CA ALA A 82 21.88 -0.17 -11.79
C ALA A 82 20.65 -0.03 -12.68
N ILE A 83 20.81 0.70 -13.81
CA ILE A 83 19.77 0.87 -14.81
C ILE A 83 20.28 0.26 -16.11
N ALA A 84 19.68 -0.83 -16.53
CA ALA A 84 20.06 -1.54 -17.75
C ALA A 84 18.81 -1.94 -18.55
N SER A 85 18.79 -1.62 -19.84
CA SER A 85 17.67 -1.93 -20.75
C SER A 85 16.29 -1.44 -20.28
N GLY A 86 16.24 -0.34 -19.50
CA GLY A 86 15.02 0.24 -18.94
C GLY A 86 14.61 -0.32 -17.58
N ASP A 87 15.21 -1.42 -17.14
CA ASP A 87 14.95 -2.02 -15.82
C ASP A 87 15.88 -1.41 -14.75
N HIS A 88 15.36 -1.34 -13.50
CA HIS A 88 16.10 -0.90 -12.33
C HIS A 88 16.41 -2.10 -11.46
N HIS A 89 17.66 -2.22 -11.02
CA HIS A 89 18.10 -3.32 -10.16
C HIS A 89 18.87 -2.78 -8.97
N GLU A 90 18.44 -3.13 -7.76
CA GLU A 90 19.20 -2.80 -6.55
C GLU A 90 20.29 -3.84 -6.31
N ILE A 91 21.51 -3.36 -6.09
CA ILE A 91 22.67 -4.18 -5.79
C ILE A 91 23.20 -3.74 -4.44
N THR A 92 23.19 -4.65 -3.48
CA THR A 92 23.58 -4.37 -2.11
C THR A 92 24.86 -5.17 -1.76
N THR A 93 25.88 -4.48 -1.27
CA THR A 93 27.08 -5.11 -0.71
C THR A 93 26.66 -5.94 0.51
N LEU A 94 27.23 -7.15 0.64
CA LEU A 94 27.03 -7.99 1.82
C LEU A 94 27.38 -7.21 3.08
N ARG A 95 26.60 -7.34 4.12
CA ARG A 95 26.75 -6.59 5.36
C ARG A 95 26.37 -7.42 6.58
N ARG A 96 27.00 -7.08 7.71
CA ARG A 96 26.60 -7.54 9.03
C ARG A 96 26.22 -6.36 9.91
N ASP A 97 25.31 -6.53 10.78
CA ASP A 97 24.92 -5.52 11.76
C ASP A 97 25.94 -5.55 12.93
N VAL A 98 26.62 -4.43 13.21
CA VAL A 98 27.65 -4.34 14.26
C VAL A 98 27.05 -3.83 15.55
N GLU A 99 26.17 -2.81 15.45
CA GLU A 99 25.39 -2.28 16.57
C GLU A 99 24.01 -1.86 16.05
N THR A 100 22.97 -2.26 16.73
CA THR A 100 21.59 -1.88 16.40
C THR A 100 20.99 -1.09 17.56
N ASP A 101 20.66 0.17 17.30
CA ASP A 101 19.92 1.05 18.23
C ASP A 101 18.49 1.24 17.68
N GLY A 102 17.72 0.16 17.62
CA GLY A 102 16.31 0.14 17.23
C GLY A 102 15.91 0.82 15.92
N ARG A 103 16.77 1.69 15.35
CA ARG A 103 16.53 2.44 14.12
C ARG A 103 17.75 2.62 13.21
N ARG A 104 18.96 2.57 13.76
CA ARG A 104 20.21 2.75 13.01
C ARG A 104 21.12 1.59 13.30
N ALA A 105 21.24 0.68 12.34
CA ALA A 105 22.31 -0.29 12.37
C ALA A 105 23.58 0.40 11.84
N THR A 106 24.65 0.39 12.61
CA THR A 106 25.99 0.62 12.06
C THR A 106 26.34 -0.66 11.30
N VAL A 107 26.29 -0.58 9.97
CA VAL A 107 26.59 -1.72 9.11
C VAL A 107 28.08 -1.80 8.86
N ALA A 108 28.68 -2.97 9.04
CA ALA A 108 29.97 -3.29 8.47
C ALA A 108 29.77 -4.17 7.24
N PHE A 109 30.57 -3.93 6.21
CA PHE A 109 30.55 -4.82 5.06
C PHE A 109 31.10 -6.20 5.46
N ALA A 110 30.51 -7.23 4.87
CA ALA A 110 30.85 -8.62 5.08
C ALA A 110 31.23 -9.26 3.75
N ASP A 111 31.90 -10.37 3.83
CA ASP A 111 32.24 -11.24 2.70
C ASP A 111 31.55 -12.61 2.79
N ASP A 112 30.89 -12.89 3.92
CA ASP A 112 30.14 -14.10 4.16
C ASP A 112 28.64 -13.93 3.84
N TRP A 113 28.15 -14.72 2.90
CA TRP A 113 26.75 -14.78 2.49
C TRP A 113 25.82 -15.19 3.60
N ARG A 114 26.26 -16.08 4.50
CA ARG A 114 25.47 -16.52 5.64
C ARG A 114 25.29 -15.42 6.67
N GLU A 115 26.29 -14.54 6.87
CA GLU A 115 26.15 -13.37 7.75
C GLU A 115 25.12 -12.39 7.20
N ASP A 116 25.15 -12.10 5.89
CA ASP A 116 24.14 -11.25 5.27
C ASP A 116 22.75 -11.86 5.34
N ALA A 117 22.62 -13.16 5.15
CA ALA A 117 21.34 -13.87 5.30
C ALA A 117 20.82 -13.82 6.75
N ALA A 118 21.71 -13.96 7.74
CA ALA A 118 21.35 -13.98 9.16
C ALA A 118 20.71 -12.69 9.68
N ARG A 119 21.02 -11.53 9.11
CA ARG A 119 20.45 -10.23 9.51
C ARG A 119 19.06 -9.95 8.91
N ARG A 120 18.58 -10.76 7.98
CA ARG A 120 17.26 -10.61 7.37
C ARG A 120 16.15 -10.90 8.37
N ASP A 121 14.93 -10.55 8.03
CA ASP A 121 13.78 -10.74 8.91
C ASP A 121 13.34 -12.21 9.01
N PHE A 122 12.91 -12.78 7.88
CA PHE A 122 12.29 -14.10 7.84
C PHE A 122 13.12 -15.09 7.02
N THR A 123 13.05 -16.36 7.41
CA THR A 123 13.73 -17.47 6.72
C THR A 123 13.43 -17.50 5.24
N ILE A 124 12.17 -17.30 4.85
CA ILE A 124 11.69 -17.26 3.45
C ILE A 124 12.22 -16.08 2.65
N ASN A 125 12.78 -15.06 3.30
CA ASN A 125 13.41 -13.89 2.66
C ASN A 125 14.94 -13.98 2.66
N ALA A 126 15.50 -15.04 3.22
CA ALA A 126 16.95 -15.27 3.29
C ALA A 126 17.42 -16.36 2.31
N LEU A 127 16.71 -16.48 1.20
CA LEU A 127 17.05 -17.35 0.09
C LEU A 127 17.88 -16.57 -0.94
N TYR A 128 18.96 -17.18 -1.38
CA TYR A 128 19.86 -16.63 -2.39
C TYR A 128 19.91 -17.57 -3.58
N ALA A 129 20.04 -17.04 -4.77
CA ALA A 129 20.15 -17.86 -5.96
C ALA A 129 21.26 -17.40 -6.86
N ASP A 130 22.00 -18.31 -7.38
CA ASP A 130 22.95 -18.07 -8.46
C ASP A 130 22.21 -17.62 -9.72
N PRO A 131 22.56 -16.49 -10.32
CA PRO A 131 21.81 -15.95 -11.45
C PRO A 131 21.92 -16.80 -12.73
N GLU A 132 23.01 -17.55 -12.91
CA GLU A 132 23.26 -18.36 -14.10
C GLU A 132 22.68 -19.76 -13.95
N THR A 133 23.08 -20.49 -12.93
CA THR A 133 22.67 -21.88 -12.69
C THR A 133 21.28 -21.99 -12.05
N GLY A 134 20.88 -20.96 -11.31
CA GLY A 134 19.66 -20.97 -10.50
C GLY A 134 19.82 -21.79 -9.21
N ALA A 135 21.01 -22.26 -8.87
CA ALA A 135 21.24 -22.97 -7.60
C ALA A 135 20.84 -22.09 -6.41
N VAL A 136 20.05 -22.64 -5.48
CA VAL A 136 19.53 -21.90 -4.34
C VAL A 136 20.34 -22.27 -3.08
N ASP A 137 20.85 -21.24 -2.40
CA ASP A 137 21.44 -21.35 -1.09
C ASP A 137 20.40 -21.02 -0.01
N ASP A 138 20.31 -21.88 0.97
CA ASP A 138 19.42 -21.78 2.13
C ASP A 138 20.16 -22.20 3.40
N TRP A 139 20.54 -21.22 4.23
CA TRP A 139 21.25 -21.45 5.48
C TRP A 139 20.34 -21.54 6.71
N PHE A 140 19.07 -21.13 6.56
CA PHE A 140 18.14 -20.95 7.69
C PHE A 140 16.83 -21.72 7.55
N GLY A 141 16.73 -22.64 6.59
CA GLY A 141 15.56 -23.49 6.42
C GLY A 141 14.39 -22.81 5.69
N GLY A 142 14.65 -21.71 4.99
CA GLY A 142 13.64 -20.93 4.29
C GLY A 142 12.89 -21.72 3.21
N LEU A 143 13.53 -22.69 2.54
CA LEU A 143 12.88 -23.57 1.57
C LEU A 143 11.84 -24.47 2.23
N ALA A 144 12.15 -25.03 3.39
CA ALA A 144 11.22 -25.88 4.14
C ALA A 144 10.04 -25.04 4.67
N ASP A 145 10.32 -23.84 5.19
CA ASP A 145 9.31 -22.91 5.68
C ASP A 145 8.40 -22.44 4.53
N LEU A 146 8.97 -22.14 3.38
CA LEU A 146 8.21 -21.74 2.21
C LEU A 146 7.28 -22.85 1.71
N ALA A 147 7.76 -24.09 1.68
CA ALA A 147 6.95 -25.25 1.30
C ALA A 147 5.82 -25.51 2.31
N ALA A 148 6.09 -25.33 3.61
CA ALA A 148 5.10 -25.46 4.67
C ALA A 148 4.12 -24.26 4.75
N GLY A 149 4.42 -23.15 4.10
CA GLY A 149 3.69 -21.88 4.27
C GLY A 149 3.88 -21.31 5.67
N ARG A 150 5.07 -21.46 6.25
CA ARG A 150 5.43 -20.93 7.56
C ARG A 150 6.24 -19.64 7.40
N VAL A 151 5.90 -18.63 8.19
CA VAL A 151 6.65 -17.37 8.25
C VAL A 151 7.28 -17.29 9.64
N ALA A 152 8.58 -17.57 9.70
CA ALA A 152 9.36 -17.58 10.92
C ALA A 152 10.52 -16.60 10.86
N PHE A 153 10.83 -15.95 11.98
CA PHE A 153 12.03 -15.13 12.10
C PHE A 153 13.31 -15.97 12.00
N ILE A 154 14.38 -15.37 11.52
CA ILE A 154 15.69 -16.00 11.51
C ILE A 154 16.28 -15.91 12.91
N GLY A 155 16.65 -17.06 13.49
CA GLY A 155 17.23 -17.12 14.83
C GLY A 155 16.24 -16.77 15.93
N ASP A 156 16.64 -15.89 16.85
CA ASP A 156 15.80 -15.47 17.97
C ASP A 156 14.85 -14.34 17.57
N ALA A 157 13.54 -14.60 17.63
CA ALA A 157 12.50 -13.67 17.18
C ALA A 157 12.52 -12.35 17.98
N ALA A 158 12.74 -12.40 19.30
CA ALA A 158 12.77 -11.21 20.14
C ALA A 158 13.94 -10.30 19.76
N THR A 159 15.10 -10.87 19.52
CA THR A 159 16.29 -10.15 19.03
C THR A 159 16.02 -9.51 17.67
N ARG A 160 15.44 -10.25 16.72
CA ARG A 160 15.09 -9.70 15.39
C ARG A 160 14.11 -8.53 15.49
N ILE A 161 13.12 -8.60 16.36
CA ILE A 161 12.16 -7.51 16.58
C ILE A 161 12.84 -6.31 17.25
N ALA A 162 13.75 -6.53 18.19
CA ALA A 162 14.47 -5.46 18.88
C ALA A 162 15.35 -4.62 17.92
N GLU A 163 15.93 -5.24 16.89
CA GLU A 163 16.72 -4.56 15.86
C GLU A 163 15.88 -3.61 14.99
N ASP A 164 14.66 -4.01 14.64
CA ASP A 164 13.70 -3.18 13.90
C ASP A 164 12.27 -3.58 14.26
N HIS A 165 11.64 -2.77 15.08
CA HIS A 165 10.26 -3.00 15.54
C HIS A 165 9.23 -3.04 14.41
N LEU A 166 9.54 -2.53 13.19
CA LEU A 166 8.65 -2.66 12.03
C LEU A 166 8.44 -4.11 11.61
N ARG A 167 9.38 -5.00 11.99
CA ARG A 167 9.27 -6.44 11.75
C ARG A 167 8.01 -7.06 12.37
N ILE A 168 7.43 -6.43 13.40
CA ILE A 168 6.12 -6.80 13.95
C ILE A 168 5.04 -6.72 12.88
N LEU A 169 4.89 -5.58 12.21
CA LEU A 169 3.88 -5.41 11.16
C LEU A 169 4.21 -6.22 9.91
N ARG A 170 5.50 -6.32 9.59
CA ARG A 170 5.97 -7.18 8.51
C ARG A 170 5.59 -8.64 8.72
N PHE A 171 5.69 -9.16 9.97
CA PHE A 171 5.26 -10.52 10.30
C PHE A 171 3.81 -10.77 9.89
N TYR A 172 2.87 -9.92 10.32
CA TYR A 172 1.46 -10.05 9.92
C TYR A 172 1.28 -9.98 8.40
N ARG A 173 1.97 -9.05 7.73
CA ARG A 173 1.88 -8.92 6.27
C ARG A 173 2.40 -10.14 5.54
N PHE A 174 3.55 -10.68 5.96
CA PHE A 174 4.15 -11.87 5.34
C PHE A 174 3.33 -13.12 5.65
N ALA A 175 2.84 -13.27 6.88
CA ALA A 175 1.95 -14.36 7.27
C ALA A 175 0.66 -14.36 6.43
N ALA A 176 0.04 -13.19 6.22
CA ALA A 176 -1.15 -13.08 5.38
C ALA A 176 -0.89 -13.39 3.90
N ARG A 177 0.32 -13.08 3.39
CA ARG A 177 0.65 -13.27 1.97
C ARG A 177 1.17 -14.67 1.64
N PHE A 178 1.95 -15.26 2.53
CA PHE A 178 2.70 -16.50 2.28
C PHE A 178 2.38 -17.61 3.25
N GLY A 179 1.70 -17.29 4.36
CA GLY A 179 1.30 -18.27 5.36
C GLY A 179 0.19 -19.19 4.87
N ARG A 180 0.22 -20.45 5.34
CA ARG A 180 -0.83 -21.44 5.12
C ARG A 180 -1.20 -22.05 6.46
N GLY A 181 -2.30 -21.60 7.06
CA GLY A 181 -2.75 -22.10 8.34
C GLY A 181 -2.37 -21.20 9.54
N GLU A 182 -1.97 -21.81 10.64
CA GLU A 182 -1.65 -21.10 11.86
C GLU A 182 -0.34 -20.29 11.76
N LEU A 183 -0.28 -19.19 12.52
CA LEU A 183 0.95 -18.41 12.66
C LEU A 183 2.03 -19.22 13.37
N ASP A 184 3.31 -19.01 13.02
CA ASP A 184 4.42 -19.61 13.74
C ASP A 184 4.41 -19.16 15.20
N ALA A 185 4.17 -20.10 16.13
CA ALA A 185 3.89 -19.77 17.53
C ALA A 185 5.02 -18.96 18.20
N VAL A 186 6.28 -19.32 17.94
CA VAL A 186 7.44 -18.63 18.53
C VAL A 186 7.52 -17.19 18.03
N SER A 187 7.36 -17.00 16.73
CA SER A 187 7.36 -15.65 16.10
C SER A 187 6.16 -14.84 16.59
N HIS A 188 4.99 -15.45 16.69
CA HIS A 188 3.76 -14.79 17.09
C HIS A 188 3.80 -14.32 18.55
N ASP A 189 4.24 -15.19 19.47
CA ASP A 189 4.42 -14.83 20.89
C ASP A 189 5.40 -13.66 21.06
N ALA A 190 6.52 -13.68 20.34
CA ALA A 190 7.49 -12.58 20.37
C ALA A 190 6.91 -11.27 19.85
N VAL A 191 6.10 -11.31 18.77
CA VAL A 191 5.42 -10.15 18.20
C VAL A 191 4.41 -9.56 19.20
N ILE A 192 3.59 -10.39 19.85
CA ILE A 192 2.63 -9.94 20.87
C ILE A 192 3.38 -9.30 22.05
N ALA A 193 4.43 -9.95 22.53
CA ALA A 193 5.23 -9.43 23.66
C ALA A 193 5.84 -8.06 23.34
N ALA A 194 6.28 -7.84 22.10
CA ALA A 194 6.96 -6.62 21.69
C ALA A 194 6.00 -5.53 21.14
N ARG A 195 4.68 -5.74 21.07
CA ARG A 195 3.74 -4.83 20.37
C ARG A 195 3.82 -3.37 20.81
N GLN A 196 4.14 -3.10 22.09
CA GLN A 196 4.25 -1.73 22.60
C GLN A 196 5.42 -0.96 21.98
N SER A 197 6.45 -1.64 21.49
CA SER A 197 7.59 -1.01 20.83
C SER A 197 7.25 -0.36 19.49
N LEU A 198 6.09 -0.69 18.89
CA LEU A 198 5.56 0.01 17.72
C LEU A 198 5.41 1.53 17.94
N LYS A 199 5.25 1.99 19.19
CA LYS A 199 5.18 3.42 19.53
C LYS A 199 6.45 4.19 19.18
N SER A 200 7.59 3.53 19.15
CA SER A 200 8.90 4.16 18.85
C SER A 200 9.14 4.37 17.36
N LEU A 201 8.36 3.73 16.49
CA LEU A 201 8.53 3.82 15.04
C LEU A 201 8.03 5.15 14.47
N SER A 202 8.61 5.57 13.36
CA SER A 202 8.09 6.68 12.59
C SER A 202 6.70 6.34 12.02
N ARG A 203 5.82 7.32 12.04
CA ARG A 203 4.43 7.14 11.64
C ARG A 203 4.28 6.81 10.16
N GLU A 204 5.21 7.30 9.34
CA GLU A 204 5.26 6.99 7.91
C GLU A 204 5.54 5.50 7.66
N ARG A 205 6.50 4.92 8.40
CA ARG A 205 6.81 3.48 8.27
C ARG A 205 5.63 2.61 8.71
N ILE A 206 4.97 2.98 9.81
CA ILE A 206 3.75 2.30 10.28
C ILE A 206 2.66 2.38 9.22
N ALA A 207 2.39 3.58 8.68
CA ALA A 207 1.35 3.79 7.68
C ALA A 207 1.61 2.96 6.42
N ASP A 208 2.86 2.95 5.93
CA ASP A 208 3.25 2.20 4.74
C ASP A 208 3.00 0.69 4.92
N GLU A 209 3.43 0.09 6.03
CA GLU A 209 3.18 -1.33 6.29
C GLU A 209 1.69 -1.65 6.54
N LEU A 210 0.97 -0.80 7.28
CA LEU A 210 -0.47 -0.98 7.51
C LEU A 210 -1.26 -0.92 6.19
N LEU A 211 -0.96 0.06 5.33
CA LEU A 211 -1.62 0.18 4.04
C LEU A 211 -1.28 -0.98 3.10
N LYS A 212 -0.07 -1.55 3.18
CA LYS A 212 0.30 -2.79 2.46
C LYS A 212 -0.46 -4.00 2.96
N ILE A 213 -0.70 -4.12 4.28
CA ILE A 213 -1.55 -5.19 4.83
C ILE A 213 -2.98 -5.04 4.30
N LEU A 214 -3.53 -3.83 4.37
CA LEU A 214 -4.89 -3.55 3.91
C LEU A 214 -5.06 -3.70 2.39
N ALA A 215 -3.98 -3.59 1.60
CA ALA A 215 -3.99 -3.80 0.15
C ALA A 215 -3.97 -5.28 -0.27
N LEU A 216 -3.76 -6.22 0.65
CA LEU A 216 -3.76 -7.65 0.33
C LEU A 216 -5.11 -8.09 -0.26
N PRO A 217 -5.15 -9.10 -1.12
CA PRO A 217 -6.40 -9.57 -1.73
C PRO A 217 -7.50 -9.85 -0.69
N ASP A 218 -7.20 -10.64 0.32
CA ASP A 218 -8.10 -10.89 1.46
C ASP A 218 -7.35 -10.76 2.80
N PRO A 219 -7.39 -9.59 3.45
CA PRO A 219 -6.73 -9.37 4.73
C PRO A 219 -7.59 -9.68 5.96
N ARG A 220 -8.80 -10.25 5.82
CA ARG A 220 -9.76 -10.46 6.93
C ARG A 220 -9.15 -11.17 8.12
N ALA A 221 -8.59 -12.35 7.88
CA ALA A 221 -8.04 -13.18 8.94
C ALA A 221 -6.92 -12.46 9.69
N ILE A 222 -6.01 -11.80 8.97
CA ILE A 222 -4.88 -11.15 9.59
C ILE A 222 -5.26 -9.84 10.30
N VAL A 223 -6.21 -9.08 9.79
CA VAL A 223 -6.75 -7.88 10.45
C VAL A 223 -7.48 -8.27 11.74
N GLY A 224 -8.27 -9.34 11.72
CA GLY A 224 -8.90 -9.90 12.91
C GLY A 224 -7.87 -10.38 13.95
N GLN A 225 -6.80 -11.04 13.50
CA GLN A 225 -5.71 -11.48 14.37
C GLN A 225 -4.98 -10.29 15.00
N MET A 226 -4.65 -9.26 14.21
CA MET A 226 -4.03 -8.03 14.73
C MET A 226 -4.88 -7.33 15.78
N ALA A 227 -6.21 -7.38 15.65
CA ALA A 227 -7.12 -6.84 16.66
C ALA A 227 -7.07 -7.68 17.94
N THR A 228 -7.14 -9.00 17.82
CA THR A 228 -7.06 -9.94 18.96
C THR A 228 -5.75 -9.80 19.73
N ASP A 229 -4.64 -9.58 19.02
CA ASP A 229 -3.30 -9.45 19.58
C ASP A 229 -3.03 -8.05 20.20
N GLY A 230 -4.01 -7.13 20.13
CA GLY A 230 -3.88 -5.76 20.64
C GLY A 230 -2.95 -4.86 19.84
N ILE A 231 -2.68 -5.19 18.59
CA ILE A 231 -1.83 -4.35 17.69
C ILE A 231 -2.53 -3.03 17.39
N PHE A 232 -3.84 -3.06 17.16
CA PHE A 232 -4.59 -1.85 16.90
C PHE A 232 -4.75 -0.93 18.12
N GLU A 233 -4.69 -1.45 19.36
CA GLU A 233 -4.64 -0.61 20.56
C GLU A 233 -3.44 0.37 20.51
N VAL A 234 -2.36 -0.05 19.86
CA VAL A 234 -1.14 0.77 19.70
C VAL A 234 -1.18 1.66 18.46
N LEU A 235 -1.71 1.14 17.35
CA LEU A 235 -1.69 1.81 16.04
C LEU A 235 -2.89 2.70 15.80
N LEU A 236 -4.07 2.21 16.12
CA LEU A 236 -5.38 2.81 15.84
C LEU A 236 -6.28 2.67 17.09
N PRO A 237 -5.98 3.37 18.19
CA PRO A 237 -6.80 3.30 19.42
C PRO A 237 -8.26 3.75 19.17
N GLU A 238 -8.53 4.37 18.01
CA GLU A 238 -9.85 4.74 17.53
C GLU A 238 -10.52 3.64 16.69
N LEU A 239 -10.02 2.41 16.73
CA LEU A 239 -10.65 1.28 16.04
C LEU A 239 -12.14 1.21 16.40
N ASP A 240 -13.01 1.16 15.38
CA ASP A 240 -14.46 1.05 15.60
C ASP A 240 -14.81 -0.31 16.22
N ALA A 241 -15.71 -0.32 17.19
CA ALA A 241 -16.11 -1.56 17.84
C ALA A 241 -16.73 -2.57 16.87
N ASP A 242 -17.43 -2.08 15.85
CA ASP A 242 -18.12 -2.88 14.83
C ASP A 242 -17.28 -3.06 13.56
N PHE A 243 -15.97 -2.71 13.60
CA PHE A 243 -15.10 -2.72 12.41
C PHE A 243 -15.16 -4.04 11.65
N ALA A 244 -15.22 -5.17 12.34
CA ALA A 244 -15.19 -6.49 11.70
C ALA A 244 -16.39 -6.69 10.75
N ALA A 245 -17.59 -6.34 11.20
CA ALA A 245 -18.80 -6.45 10.36
C ALA A 245 -18.75 -5.50 9.15
N VAL A 246 -18.23 -4.29 9.34
CA VAL A 246 -18.05 -3.32 8.26
C VAL A 246 -16.99 -3.78 7.27
N PHE A 247 -15.87 -4.30 7.78
CA PHE A 247 -14.75 -4.80 6.97
C PHE A 247 -15.17 -6.01 6.12
N ASP A 248 -15.88 -6.97 6.73
CA ASP A 248 -16.41 -8.16 6.03
C ASP A 248 -17.38 -7.78 4.91
N ARG A 249 -18.30 -6.86 5.19
CA ARG A 249 -19.24 -6.34 4.19
C ARG A 249 -18.51 -5.64 3.04
N LEU A 250 -17.53 -4.80 3.35
CA LEU A 250 -16.72 -4.13 2.35
C LEU A 250 -16.03 -5.12 1.41
N LEU A 251 -15.34 -6.11 1.97
CA LEU A 251 -14.61 -7.11 1.17
C LEU A 251 -15.56 -7.99 0.33
N ALA A 252 -16.73 -8.30 0.87
CA ALA A 252 -17.76 -8.99 0.10
C ALA A 252 -18.27 -8.14 -1.07
N ASN A 253 -18.48 -6.83 -0.86
CA ASN A 253 -18.88 -5.90 -1.90
C ASN A 253 -17.79 -5.68 -2.95
N GLU A 254 -16.50 -5.55 -2.56
CA GLU A 254 -15.38 -5.48 -3.48
C GLU A 254 -15.31 -6.71 -4.40
N THR A 255 -15.46 -7.90 -3.81
CA THR A 255 -15.48 -9.17 -4.57
C THR A 255 -16.66 -9.24 -5.53
N GLU A 256 -17.88 -8.93 -5.06
CA GLU A 256 -19.10 -8.97 -5.87
C GLU A 256 -19.05 -8.00 -7.05
N THR A 257 -18.48 -6.82 -6.84
CA THR A 257 -18.42 -5.77 -7.85
C THR A 257 -17.16 -5.82 -8.72
N ALA A 258 -16.21 -6.72 -8.42
CA ALA A 258 -14.89 -6.80 -9.03
C ALA A 258 -14.11 -5.47 -8.95
N VAL A 259 -14.36 -4.68 -7.92
CA VAL A 259 -13.60 -3.44 -7.67
C VAL A 259 -12.29 -3.80 -6.97
N GLU A 260 -11.19 -3.31 -7.54
CA GLU A 260 -9.85 -3.53 -7.02
C GLU A 260 -9.71 -3.10 -5.54
N PRO A 261 -8.94 -3.84 -4.74
CA PRO A 261 -8.63 -3.49 -3.37
C PRO A 261 -8.04 -2.08 -3.24
N ALA A 262 -8.58 -1.28 -2.31
CA ALA A 262 -8.05 0.05 -2.02
C ALA A 262 -7.76 0.20 -0.51
N SER A 263 -6.48 0.37 -0.17
CA SER A 263 -6.03 0.41 1.22
C SER A 263 -6.68 1.53 2.04
N LEU A 264 -6.93 2.71 1.47
CA LEU A 264 -7.60 3.82 2.17
C LEU A 264 -9.08 3.53 2.41
N ARG A 265 -9.79 2.95 1.45
CA ARG A 265 -11.18 2.50 1.64
C ARG A 265 -11.26 1.47 2.76
N ARG A 266 -10.33 0.51 2.79
CA ARG A 266 -10.25 -0.50 3.83
C ARG A 266 -9.82 0.07 5.19
N LEU A 267 -8.95 1.08 5.22
CA LEU A 267 -8.66 1.85 6.43
C LEU A 267 -9.92 2.55 6.96
N SER A 268 -10.74 3.13 6.08
CA SER A 268 -12.02 3.74 6.48
C SER A 268 -12.99 2.74 7.13
N ALA A 269 -12.92 1.45 6.78
CA ALA A 269 -13.75 0.42 7.40
C ALA A 269 -13.35 0.11 8.86
N LEU A 270 -12.10 0.41 9.22
CA LEU A 270 -11.58 0.23 10.58
C LEU A 270 -11.93 1.41 11.51
N LEU A 271 -12.35 2.55 10.96
CA LEU A 271 -12.58 3.78 11.71
C LEU A 271 -14.08 4.07 11.86
N PRO A 272 -14.49 4.75 12.95
CA PRO A 272 -15.85 5.24 13.09
C PRO A 272 -16.18 6.28 12.01
N ALA A 273 -17.48 6.47 11.75
CA ALA A 273 -17.99 7.44 10.80
C ALA A 273 -17.93 8.88 11.35
N ASP A 274 -16.74 9.29 11.80
CA ASP A 274 -16.46 10.62 12.35
C ASP A 274 -15.34 11.30 11.57
N PRO A 275 -15.63 12.41 10.86
CA PRO A 275 -14.62 13.11 10.07
C PRO A 275 -13.46 13.67 10.91
N ALA A 276 -13.69 14.04 12.18
CA ALA A 276 -12.62 14.56 13.03
C ALA A 276 -11.64 13.45 13.43
N ILE A 277 -12.16 12.25 13.74
CA ILE A 277 -11.35 11.06 14.00
C ILE A 277 -10.57 10.66 12.73
N ALA A 278 -11.22 10.61 11.58
CA ALA A 278 -10.56 10.30 10.31
C ALA A 278 -9.41 11.27 10.00
N GLU A 279 -9.61 12.57 10.23
CA GLU A 279 -8.57 13.59 10.08
C GLU A 279 -7.43 13.45 11.09
N GLN A 280 -7.74 13.14 12.34
CA GLN A 280 -6.76 12.88 13.39
C GLN A 280 -5.88 11.68 13.06
N VAL A 281 -6.49 10.55 12.69
CA VAL A 281 -5.77 9.33 12.29
C VAL A 281 -4.90 9.59 11.07
N ALA A 282 -5.44 10.23 10.02
CA ALA A 282 -4.68 10.57 8.83
C ALA A 282 -3.47 11.48 9.14
N SER A 283 -3.65 12.45 10.04
CA SER A 283 -2.57 13.33 10.48
C SER A 283 -1.51 12.59 11.30
N ARG A 284 -1.94 11.69 12.21
CA ARG A 284 -1.04 10.86 13.01
C ARG A 284 -0.24 9.90 12.15
N LEU A 285 -0.85 9.30 11.14
CA LEU A 285 -0.21 8.41 10.17
C LEU A 285 0.57 9.17 9.09
N ARG A 286 0.58 10.50 9.14
CA ARG A 286 1.25 11.37 8.16
C ARG A 286 0.85 11.10 6.72
N LEU A 287 -0.42 10.81 6.50
CA LEU A 287 -0.97 10.65 5.16
C LEU A 287 -0.95 11.98 4.40
N SER A 288 -0.90 11.91 3.07
CA SER A 288 -0.94 13.11 2.22
C SER A 288 -2.24 13.89 2.41
N THR A 289 -2.23 15.18 2.09
CA THR A 289 -3.42 16.04 2.16
C THR A 289 -4.59 15.48 1.35
N ARG A 290 -4.32 14.88 0.20
CA ARG A 290 -5.35 14.22 -0.63
C ARG A 290 -5.98 13.03 0.11
N GLN A 291 -5.16 12.16 0.70
CA GLN A 291 -5.62 10.99 1.45
C GLN A 291 -6.42 11.41 2.70
N LYS A 292 -5.95 12.43 3.43
CA LYS A 292 -6.65 12.98 4.58
C LYS A 292 -8.04 13.51 4.20
N LYS A 293 -8.14 14.32 3.14
CA LYS A 293 -9.42 14.82 2.65
C LYS A 293 -10.36 13.69 2.22
N HIS A 294 -9.83 12.65 1.58
CA HIS A 294 -10.60 11.50 1.14
C HIS A 294 -11.19 10.73 2.34
N LEU A 295 -10.38 10.38 3.34
CA LEU A 295 -10.84 9.70 4.55
C LEU A 295 -11.92 10.51 5.29
N ALA A 296 -11.72 11.82 5.47
CA ALA A 296 -12.67 12.70 6.12
C ALA A 296 -13.99 12.82 5.34
N ALA A 297 -13.93 12.86 4.02
CA ALA A 297 -15.12 12.90 3.17
C ALA A 297 -15.92 11.57 3.28
N ILE A 298 -15.23 10.43 3.25
CA ILE A 298 -15.88 9.12 3.46
C ILE A 298 -16.56 9.10 4.83
N ALA A 299 -15.86 9.44 5.90
CA ALA A 299 -16.41 9.42 7.25
C ALA A 299 -17.65 10.32 7.39
N ARG A 300 -17.61 11.53 6.81
CA ARG A 300 -18.71 12.50 6.84
C ARG A 300 -19.97 12.00 6.14
N HIS A 301 -19.82 11.29 5.03
CA HIS A 301 -20.92 10.87 4.18
C HIS A 301 -21.24 9.37 4.29
N ARG A 302 -20.62 8.66 5.22
CA ARG A 302 -20.78 7.19 5.36
C ARG A 302 -22.20 6.78 5.65
N SER A 303 -23.00 7.61 6.34
CA SER A 303 -24.41 7.37 6.62
C SER A 303 -25.36 7.81 5.49
N ASP A 304 -24.85 8.48 4.45
CA ASP A 304 -25.63 9.04 3.36
C ASP A 304 -25.94 7.95 2.29
N ILE A 305 -26.56 6.86 2.74
CA ILE A 305 -26.85 5.69 1.91
C ILE A 305 -28.06 5.87 0.97
N VAL A 306 -28.89 6.87 1.22
CA VAL A 306 -30.12 7.11 0.45
C VAL A 306 -29.84 7.99 -0.78
N ARG A 307 -28.86 8.88 -0.72
CA ARG A 307 -28.51 9.79 -1.83
C ARG A 307 -28.04 8.99 -3.04
N PRO A 308 -28.55 9.23 -4.28
CA PRO A 308 -28.08 8.56 -5.48
C PRO A 308 -26.55 8.68 -5.67
N ALA A 309 -25.92 7.64 -6.24
CA ALA A 309 -24.47 7.56 -6.33
C ALA A 309 -23.85 8.75 -7.12
N ARG A 310 -24.48 9.17 -8.21
CA ARG A 310 -24.02 10.33 -9.02
C ARG A 310 -24.11 11.65 -8.25
N GLN A 311 -25.17 11.85 -7.47
CA GLN A 311 -25.32 13.03 -6.62
C GLN A 311 -24.28 13.06 -5.50
N LEU A 312 -23.94 11.90 -4.94
CA LEU A 312 -22.86 11.77 -3.97
C LEU A 312 -21.51 12.06 -4.64
N ALA A 313 -21.29 11.52 -5.84
CA ALA A 313 -20.06 11.75 -6.61
C ALA A 313 -19.86 13.23 -6.99
N HIS A 314 -20.92 13.97 -7.25
CA HIS A 314 -20.84 15.42 -7.45
C HIS A 314 -20.27 16.14 -6.20
N ALA A 315 -20.64 15.67 -4.99
CA ALA A 315 -20.20 16.28 -3.75
C ALA A 315 -18.75 15.91 -3.34
N ILE A 316 -18.31 14.68 -3.61
CA ILE A 316 -17.05 14.14 -3.05
C ILE A 316 -16.16 13.39 -4.07
N GLY A 317 -16.53 13.43 -5.35
CA GLY A 317 -15.84 12.69 -6.42
C GLY A 317 -16.33 11.25 -6.56
N THR A 318 -16.08 10.66 -7.74
CA THR A 318 -16.52 9.30 -8.09
C THR A 318 -15.91 8.24 -7.17
N ASP A 319 -14.62 8.35 -6.86
CA ASP A 319 -13.95 7.41 -5.94
C ASP A 319 -14.55 7.44 -4.55
N GLY A 320 -14.81 8.64 -3.99
CA GLY A 320 -15.43 8.80 -2.68
C GLY A 320 -16.84 8.22 -2.61
N ALA A 321 -17.65 8.47 -3.64
CA ALA A 321 -19.01 7.92 -3.71
C ALA A 321 -19.01 6.39 -3.85
N ARG A 322 -18.12 5.83 -4.66
CA ARG A 322 -17.92 4.39 -4.79
C ARG A 322 -17.52 3.77 -3.47
N ASP A 323 -16.53 4.35 -2.79
CA ASP A 323 -16.04 3.85 -1.51
C ASP A 323 -17.13 3.82 -0.44
N ILE A 324 -17.96 4.87 -0.33
CA ILE A 324 -19.08 4.90 0.61
C ILE A 324 -20.10 3.79 0.30
N ARG A 325 -20.41 3.54 -0.97
CA ARG A 325 -21.35 2.49 -1.34
C ARG A 325 -20.82 1.09 -1.05
N LEU A 326 -19.55 0.87 -1.28
CA LEU A 326 -18.89 -0.39 -0.93
C LEU A 326 -18.85 -0.61 0.60
N LEU A 327 -18.65 0.45 1.38
CA LEU A 327 -18.59 0.40 2.84
C LEU A 327 -19.94 0.22 3.52
N SER A 328 -20.97 0.91 3.02
CA SER A 328 -22.24 1.08 3.75
C SER A 328 -23.44 0.43 3.07
N GLY A 329 -23.37 0.20 1.75
CA GLY A 329 -24.43 -0.42 0.96
C GLY A 329 -24.52 -1.94 1.16
N ASP A 330 -25.70 -2.49 0.94
CA ASP A 330 -25.82 -3.91 0.65
C ASP A 330 -25.23 -4.23 -0.75
N ARG A 331 -25.16 -5.51 -1.10
CA ARG A 331 -24.55 -5.96 -2.37
C ARG A 331 -25.23 -5.35 -3.60
N ALA A 332 -26.57 -5.25 -3.60
CA ALA A 332 -27.33 -4.70 -4.73
C ALA A 332 -27.07 -3.20 -4.89
N SER A 333 -27.07 -2.46 -3.79
CA SER A 333 -26.78 -1.02 -3.77
C SER A 333 -25.32 -0.73 -4.17
N ALA A 334 -24.39 -1.55 -3.71
CA ALA A 334 -22.97 -1.43 -4.09
C ALA A 334 -22.78 -1.67 -5.60
N ARG A 335 -23.37 -2.73 -6.15
CA ARG A 335 -23.33 -3.04 -7.58
C ARG A 335 -23.95 -1.90 -8.40
N ALA A 336 -25.16 -1.49 -8.07
CA ALA A 336 -25.84 -0.41 -8.79
C ALA A 336 -25.04 0.90 -8.79
N ALA A 337 -24.34 1.20 -7.69
CA ALA A 337 -23.52 2.40 -7.60
C ALA A 337 -22.24 2.29 -8.44
N VAL A 338 -21.58 1.12 -8.43
CA VAL A 338 -20.41 0.87 -9.28
C VAL A 338 -20.78 1.02 -10.75
N ASP A 339 -21.87 0.36 -11.17
CA ASP A 339 -22.36 0.41 -12.55
C ASP A 339 -22.78 1.86 -12.96
N ALA A 340 -23.41 2.62 -12.06
CA ALA A 340 -23.82 4.00 -12.33
C ALA A 340 -22.65 4.99 -12.44
N LEU A 341 -21.50 4.66 -11.83
CA LEU A 341 -20.28 5.49 -11.82
C LEU A 341 -19.24 5.03 -12.82
N ASP A 342 -19.41 3.87 -13.44
CA ASP A 342 -18.48 3.38 -14.45
C ASP A 342 -18.49 4.27 -15.69
N GLY A 343 -17.32 4.79 -16.06
CA GLY A 343 -17.18 5.73 -17.17
C GLY A 343 -17.92 7.06 -17.01
N TRP A 344 -18.59 7.30 -15.85
CA TRP A 344 -19.31 8.55 -15.62
C TRP A 344 -18.38 9.64 -15.08
N GLU A 345 -18.37 10.78 -15.74
CA GLU A 345 -17.65 11.99 -15.33
C GLU A 345 -18.58 12.95 -14.60
N VAL A 346 -18.09 13.58 -13.53
CA VAL A 346 -18.86 14.58 -12.77
C VAL A 346 -19.12 15.80 -13.66
N PRO A 347 -20.38 16.07 -14.03
CA PRO A 347 -20.67 17.20 -14.90
C PRO A 347 -20.53 18.54 -14.15
N ALA A 348 -20.16 19.57 -14.87
CA ALA A 348 -20.18 20.94 -14.38
C ALA A 348 -21.56 21.58 -14.62
N LEU A 349 -22.05 22.36 -13.64
CA LEU A 349 -23.27 23.13 -13.83
C LEU A 349 -23.12 24.05 -15.09
N PRO A 350 -24.03 23.95 -16.08
CA PRO A 350 -23.93 24.73 -17.33
C PRO A 350 -24.40 26.18 -17.15
N LEU A 351 -24.16 26.77 -15.98
CA LEU A 351 -24.47 28.15 -15.63
C LEU A 351 -23.33 28.73 -14.78
N LYS A 352 -23.09 30.02 -14.98
CA LYS A 352 -22.08 30.80 -14.23
C LYS A 352 -22.76 31.97 -13.51
N GLY A 353 -22.03 32.61 -12.57
CA GLY A 353 -22.52 33.82 -11.88
C GLY A 353 -22.95 34.95 -12.81
N GLY A 354 -22.28 35.13 -13.95
CA GLY A 354 -22.65 36.07 -14.97
C GLY A 354 -24.06 35.87 -15.58
N ASP A 355 -24.48 34.62 -15.70
CA ASP A 355 -25.81 34.24 -16.22
C ASP A 355 -26.94 34.63 -15.24
N ILE A 356 -26.63 34.62 -13.93
CA ILE A 356 -27.53 35.07 -12.86
C ILE A 356 -27.62 36.60 -12.85
N VAL A 357 -26.48 37.30 -13.03
CA VAL A 357 -26.44 38.76 -13.15
C VAL A 357 -27.23 39.23 -14.37
N ALA A 358 -27.09 38.58 -15.52
CA ALA A 358 -27.86 38.90 -16.76
C ALA A 358 -29.38 38.78 -16.60
N ARG A 359 -29.86 38.05 -15.59
CA ARG A 359 -31.26 37.89 -15.20
C ARG A 359 -31.75 38.95 -14.20
N GLY A 360 -30.93 39.98 -13.93
CA GLY A 360 -31.32 41.14 -13.11
C GLY A 360 -30.96 41.05 -11.64
N VAL A 361 -30.23 40.01 -11.23
CA VAL A 361 -29.74 39.91 -9.83
C VAL A 361 -28.49 40.78 -9.69
N THR A 362 -28.48 41.67 -8.67
CA THR A 362 -27.33 42.53 -8.39
C THR A 362 -26.13 41.71 -7.92
N VAL A 363 -24.92 42.19 -8.27
CA VAL A 363 -23.67 41.50 -7.93
C VAL A 363 -23.52 41.38 -6.41
N GLY A 364 -23.04 40.22 -5.93
CA GLY A 364 -22.71 40.01 -4.54
C GLY A 364 -23.23 38.69 -3.95
N PRO A 365 -23.52 38.66 -2.66
CA PRO A 365 -23.91 37.42 -1.92
C PRO A 365 -25.14 36.73 -2.51
N ASP A 366 -26.09 37.48 -3.10
CA ASP A 366 -27.32 36.93 -3.70
C ASP A 366 -27.04 36.08 -4.95
N VAL A 367 -26.11 36.49 -5.80
CA VAL A 367 -25.70 35.68 -6.97
C VAL A 367 -25.15 34.31 -6.53
N ALA A 368 -24.28 34.31 -5.52
CA ALA A 368 -23.70 33.07 -4.99
C ALA A 368 -24.77 32.18 -4.35
N ARG A 369 -25.70 32.78 -3.60
CA ARG A 369 -26.79 32.07 -2.92
C ARG A 369 -27.73 31.42 -3.95
N ILE A 370 -28.13 32.19 -4.98
CA ILE A 370 -29.02 31.67 -6.05
C ILE A 370 -28.31 30.59 -6.85
N LEU A 371 -27.04 30.82 -7.26
CA LEU A 371 -26.28 29.80 -8.00
C LEU A 371 -26.18 28.49 -7.23
N LYS A 372 -25.92 28.56 -5.92
CA LYS A 372 -25.88 27.38 -5.04
C LYS A 372 -27.26 26.69 -4.95
N ALA A 373 -28.34 27.43 -4.91
CA ALA A 373 -29.70 26.87 -4.90
C ALA A 373 -30.04 26.20 -6.24
N VAL A 374 -29.65 26.82 -7.36
CA VAL A 374 -29.78 26.24 -8.70
C VAL A 374 -28.97 24.95 -8.83
N GLU A 375 -27.72 24.95 -8.37
CA GLU A 375 -26.86 23.77 -8.40
C GLU A 375 -27.48 22.62 -7.58
N ALA A 376 -28.01 22.91 -6.39
CA ALA A 376 -28.67 21.90 -5.57
C ALA A 376 -29.91 21.29 -6.25
N ALA A 377 -30.73 22.11 -6.91
CA ALA A 377 -31.89 21.63 -7.66
C ALA A 377 -31.48 20.84 -8.91
N TRP A 378 -30.48 21.30 -9.62
CA TRP A 378 -29.92 20.66 -10.80
C TRP A 378 -29.31 19.27 -10.48
N VAL A 379 -28.61 19.16 -9.36
CA VAL A 379 -28.12 17.87 -8.84
C VAL A 379 -29.30 16.96 -8.46
N ALA A 380 -30.33 17.49 -7.80
CA ALA A 380 -31.51 16.72 -7.40
C ALA A 380 -32.29 16.18 -8.59
N GLU A 381 -32.27 16.86 -9.75
CA GLU A 381 -32.88 16.43 -11.01
C GLU A 381 -31.93 15.57 -11.88
N ASP A 382 -30.86 15.02 -11.31
CA ASP A 382 -29.86 14.16 -11.98
C ASP A 382 -29.20 14.83 -13.20
N PHE A 383 -28.74 16.08 -13.01
CA PHE A 383 -27.90 16.83 -13.95
C PHE A 383 -28.53 17.11 -15.32
N PRO A 384 -29.69 17.72 -15.39
CA PRO A 384 -30.35 18.02 -16.66
C PRO A 384 -29.54 19.02 -17.51
N GLY A 385 -29.84 19.08 -18.83
CA GLY A 385 -29.15 19.95 -19.78
C GLY A 385 -29.34 21.45 -19.51
N ALA A 386 -28.59 22.28 -20.25
CA ALA A 386 -28.50 23.75 -20.08
C ALA A 386 -29.86 24.47 -20.07
N ALA A 387 -30.81 24.05 -20.91
CA ALA A 387 -32.15 24.64 -20.94
C ALA A 387 -32.86 24.51 -19.60
N ARG A 388 -32.85 23.30 -19.01
CA ARG A 388 -33.50 23.07 -17.71
C ARG A 388 -32.75 23.80 -16.57
N ALA A 389 -31.43 23.86 -16.63
CA ALA A 389 -30.65 24.63 -15.68
C ALA A 389 -31.01 26.12 -15.70
N ALA A 390 -31.28 26.69 -16.89
CA ALA A 390 -31.74 28.07 -17.04
C ALA A 390 -33.15 28.28 -16.43
N GLU A 391 -34.08 27.35 -16.65
CA GLU A 391 -35.41 27.39 -16.01
C GLU A 391 -35.32 27.34 -14.48
N LEU A 392 -34.43 26.50 -13.94
CA LEU A 392 -34.17 26.42 -12.49
C LEU A 392 -33.65 27.76 -11.95
N ALA A 393 -32.79 28.45 -12.72
CA ALA A 393 -32.30 29.79 -12.35
C ALA A 393 -33.46 30.81 -12.27
N ASP A 394 -34.31 30.83 -13.27
CA ASP A 394 -35.47 31.73 -13.34
C ASP A 394 -36.45 31.46 -12.17
N GLN A 395 -36.70 30.21 -11.84
CA GLN A 395 -37.51 29.80 -10.69
C GLN A 395 -36.93 30.26 -9.34
N MET A 396 -35.59 30.13 -9.17
CA MET A 396 -34.94 30.52 -7.91
C MET A 396 -34.86 32.03 -7.73
N ILE A 397 -34.78 32.79 -8.82
CA ILE A 397 -34.84 34.25 -8.80
C ILE A 397 -36.25 34.72 -8.44
N GLY A 398 -37.31 34.15 -9.05
CA GLY A 398 -38.70 34.51 -8.76
C GLY A 398 -39.07 34.29 -7.28
N ARG A 399 -38.59 33.19 -6.66
CA ARG A 399 -38.80 32.91 -5.22
C ARG A 399 -38.10 33.85 -4.27
N THR A 400 -37.18 34.66 -4.77
CA THR A 400 -36.39 35.58 -3.93
C THR A 400 -36.98 37.01 -4.00
N SER A 401 -37.91 37.23 -4.93
CA SER A 401 -38.55 38.54 -5.15
C SER A 401 -39.90 38.65 -4.41
N ASP A 402 -40.38 37.57 -3.84
CA ASP A 402 -41.55 37.49 -2.94
C ASP A 402 -41.04 37.38 -1.46
#